data_60480b2418fd3fe5d1a59132edb48cbf
#
_entry.id   60480b2418fd3fe5d1a59132edb48cbf
#
_cell.length_a   1.000
_cell.length_b   1.000
_cell.length_c   1.000
_cell.angle_alpha   90.00
_cell.angle_beta   90.00
_cell.angle_gamma   90.00
#
_symmetry.space_group_name_H-M   'P 1'
#
loop_
_entity.id
_entity.type
_entity.pdbx_description
1 polymer ?
#
loop_
_entity_poly.entity_id
_entity_poly.type
_entity_poly.pdbx_seq_one_letter_code
_entity_poly.pdbx_strand_id
1 'polypeptide(L)'
;MDRKLDLNARAEEVREKKIYKTVQFEANEILERFNKNIEEIKKQSELISDLKDDNLEFYKDILRTQIVFLDSAFDFYMHEITKYGMCKIYDGVWKRTEKFNNYTIKMKDLYDVENEGRNTNWFVEIVNRNSSPEVYMSKDSVIDQLKLIGLDWQQIANDAFYEEGDTEKPVDKFKRAIQSLFIRRNIISHQADCIHQTAEKNDISEEEVDTHLENIFKIVGAINTRLIEKDRE
;
A
#
# COMPACT_ATOMS: atom_id res chain seq x y z
N MET A 1 9.92 31.77 41.95
CA MET A 1 10.08 32.36 40.60
C MET A 1 9.06 31.72 39.69
N ASP A 2 7.89 32.38 39.59
CA ASP A 2 6.82 31.92 38.69
C ASP A 2 7.16 32.29 37.28
N ARG A 3 7.46 31.25 36.45
CA ARG A 3 7.56 31.45 35.01
C ARG A 3 6.13 31.50 34.45
N LYS A 4 5.61 32.71 34.25
CA LYS A 4 4.43 32.91 33.38
C LYS A 4 4.81 32.52 31.95
N LEU A 5 4.21 31.44 31.46
CA LEU A 5 4.21 31.12 30.03
C LEU A 5 3.37 32.18 29.30
N ASP A 6 4.03 32.99 28.52
CA ASP A 6 3.37 33.98 27.64
C ASP A 6 2.81 33.23 26.44
N LEU A 7 1.53 32.85 26.52
CA LEU A 7 0.77 32.23 25.45
C LEU A 7 0.23 33.30 24.51
N ASN A 8 1.12 34.07 23.86
CA ASN A 8 0.70 34.86 22.73
C ASN A 8 0.17 33.94 21.65
N ALA A 9 -1.09 34.17 21.25
CA ALA A 9 -1.67 33.48 20.11
C ALA A 9 -0.69 33.60 18.93
N ARG A 10 -0.16 32.49 18.46
CA ARG A 10 0.61 32.44 17.22
C ARG A 10 -0.24 33.13 16.16
N ALA A 11 0.29 34.17 15.57
CA ALA A 11 -0.29 34.75 14.37
C ALA A 11 -0.55 33.56 13.42
N GLU A 12 -1.78 33.43 12.93
CA GLU A 12 -2.08 32.53 11.85
C GLU A 12 -1.23 32.99 10.66
N GLU A 13 0.00 32.48 10.57
CA GLU A 13 0.71 32.49 9.32
C GLU A 13 -0.21 31.73 8.36
N VAL A 14 -0.78 32.48 7.43
CA VAL A 14 -1.45 31.92 6.26
C VAL A 14 -0.39 31.08 5.58
N ARG A 15 -0.32 29.80 5.96
CA ARG A 15 0.48 28.82 5.23
C ARG A 15 -0.10 28.82 3.84
N GLU A 16 0.61 29.43 2.90
CA GLU A 16 0.31 29.25 1.48
C GLU A 16 0.15 27.75 1.27
N LYS A 17 -1.08 27.32 0.99
CA LYS A 17 -1.34 25.93 0.63
C LYS A 17 -0.50 25.67 -0.60
N LYS A 18 0.65 25.02 -0.44
CA LYS A 18 1.38 24.48 -1.58
C LYS A 18 0.42 23.55 -2.29
N ILE A 19 -0.10 23.96 -3.42
CA ILE A 19 -0.93 23.15 -4.30
C ILE A 19 0.03 22.15 -4.94
N TYR A 20 0.12 20.95 -4.36
CA TYR A 20 0.84 19.85 -4.97
C TYR A 20 -0.04 19.30 -6.09
N LYS A 21 0.45 19.39 -7.31
CA LYS A 21 -0.21 18.75 -8.44
C LYS A 21 -0.11 17.23 -8.24
N THR A 22 -1.25 16.54 -8.20
CA THR A 22 -1.28 15.09 -8.09
C THR A 22 -0.60 14.48 -9.32
N VAL A 23 0.41 13.64 -9.09
CA VAL A 23 1.11 12.94 -10.16
C VAL A 23 0.33 11.67 -10.46
N GLN A 24 0.09 11.40 -11.73
CA GLN A 24 -0.39 10.13 -12.24
C GLN A 24 0.79 9.37 -12.83
N PHE A 25 1.03 8.17 -12.33
CA PHE A 25 2.07 7.30 -12.85
C PHE A 25 1.49 6.32 -13.87
N GLU A 26 2.30 5.95 -14.86
CA GLU A 26 1.99 4.83 -15.75
C GLU A 26 2.27 3.49 -15.04
N ALA A 27 1.64 2.41 -15.51
CA ALA A 27 1.73 1.09 -14.89
C ALA A 27 3.17 0.62 -14.63
N ASN A 28 4.06 0.84 -15.60
CA ASN A 28 5.47 0.47 -15.47
C ASN A 28 6.19 1.28 -14.38
N GLU A 29 5.91 2.58 -14.28
CA GLU A 29 6.51 3.45 -13.28
C GLU A 29 6.06 3.05 -11.85
N ILE A 30 4.80 2.60 -11.70
CA ILE A 30 4.28 2.10 -10.42
C ILE A 30 5.04 0.85 -10.00
N LEU A 31 5.23 -0.10 -10.92
CA LEU A 31 5.99 -1.32 -10.66
C LEU A 31 7.47 -1.04 -10.35
N GLU A 32 8.12 -0.15 -11.11
CA GLU A 32 9.51 0.24 -10.88
C GLU A 32 9.71 0.85 -9.49
N ARG A 33 8.77 1.69 -9.03
CA ARG A 33 8.81 2.26 -7.67
C ARG A 33 8.66 1.20 -6.60
N PHE A 34 7.73 0.25 -6.79
CA PHE A 34 7.60 -0.89 -5.89
C PHE A 34 8.89 -1.71 -5.83
N ASN A 35 9.45 -2.09 -6.99
CA ASN A 35 10.68 -2.88 -7.07
C ASN A 35 11.84 -2.16 -6.38
N LYS A 36 11.97 -0.84 -6.56
CA LYS A 36 12.99 -0.04 -5.89
C LYS A 36 12.87 -0.10 -4.36
N ASN A 37 11.64 0.01 -3.83
CA ASN A 37 11.42 -0.12 -2.39
C ASN A 37 11.80 -1.52 -1.88
N ILE A 38 11.49 -2.58 -2.63
CA ILE A 38 11.90 -3.95 -2.28
C ILE A 38 13.43 -4.11 -2.31
N GLU A 39 14.12 -3.54 -3.30
CA GLU A 39 15.58 -3.55 -3.36
C GLU A 39 16.21 -2.84 -2.15
N GLU A 40 15.62 -1.73 -1.71
CA GLU A 40 16.09 -1.01 -0.52
C GLU A 40 15.93 -1.86 0.75
N ILE A 41 14.84 -2.61 0.88
CA ILE A 41 14.63 -3.55 2.00
C ILE A 41 15.69 -4.67 1.95
N LYS A 42 15.93 -5.27 0.77
CA LYS A 42 16.93 -6.33 0.61
C LYS A 42 18.36 -5.85 0.92
N LYS A 43 18.71 -4.64 0.48
CA LYS A 43 20.01 -4.04 0.83
C LYS A 43 20.20 -3.84 2.34
N GLN A 44 19.13 -3.54 3.07
CA GLN A 44 19.20 -3.48 4.54
C GLN A 44 19.58 -4.84 5.12
N SER A 45 18.99 -5.95 4.64
CA SER A 45 19.34 -7.31 5.10
C SER A 45 20.81 -7.64 4.89
N GLU A 46 21.37 -7.26 3.73
CA GLU A 46 22.80 -7.47 3.45
C GLU A 46 23.71 -6.67 4.42
N LEU A 47 23.33 -5.42 4.71
CA LEU A 47 24.12 -4.52 5.56
C LEU A 47 24.11 -4.92 7.04
N ILE A 48 23.08 -5.64 7.49
CA ILE A 48 22.89 -5.99 8.89
C ILE A 48 23.30 -7.43 9.23
N SER A 49 23.74 -8.22 8.25
CA SER A 49 24.11 -9.62 8.46
C SER A 49 25.13 -9.79 9.61
N ASP A 50 26.12 -8.90 9.66
CA ASP A 50 27.17 -8.91 10.69
C ASP A 50 26.65 -8.52 12.09
N LEU A 51 25.53 -7.78 12.16
CA LEU A 51 24.93 -7.36 13.44
C LEU A 51 24.25 -8.50 14.19
N LYS A 52 23.94 -9.60 13.51
CA LYS A 52 23.27 -10.76 14.11
C LYS A 52 24.06 -11.34 15.29
N ASP A 53 25.39 -11.39 15.18
CA ASP A 53 26.28 -11.91 16.21
C ASP A 53 26.64 -10.85 17.25
N ASP A 54 26.75 -9.58 16.85
CA ASP A 54 27.19 -8.48 17.71
C ASP A 54 26.06 -7.87 18.54
N ASN A 55 24.85 -7.74 17.99
CA ASN A 55 23.69 -7.13 18.64
C ASN A 55 22.36 -7.69 18.11
N LEU A 56 21.98 -8.85 18.61
CA LEU A 56 20.81 -9.59 18.17
C LEU A 56 19.48 -8.77 18.30
N GLU A 57 19.34 -7.97 19.36
CA GLU A 57 18.12 -7.17 19.55
C GLU A 57 18.00 -6.06 18.50
N PHE A 58 19.07 -5.36 18.22
CA PHE A 58 19.07 -4.34 17.18
C PHE A 58 18.84 -4.94 15.79
N TYR A 59 19.44 -6.10 15.52
CA TYR A 59 19.20 -6.87 14.31
C TYR A 59 17.69 -7.20 14.14
N LYS A 60 17.05 -7.74 15.19
CA LYS A 60 15.62 -8.03 15.18
C LYS A 60 14.77 -6.76 15.02
N ASP A 61 15.16 -5.62 15.55
CA ASP A 61 14.47 -4.35 15.37
C ASP A 61 14.52 -3.88 13.90
N ILE A 62 15.60 -4.17 13.18
CA ILE A 62 15.65 -3.90 11.73
C ILE A 62 14.73 -4.84 10.95
N LEU A 63 14.68 -6.13 11.29
CA LEU A 63 13.72 -7.07 10.67
C LEU A 63 12.27 -6.59 10.86
N ARG A 64 11.91 -6.08 12.05
CA ARG A 64 10.59 -5.45 12.29
C ARG A 64 10.34 -4.25 11.39
N THR A 65 11.36 -3.42 11.21
CA THR A 65 11.29 -2.25 10.32
C THR A 65 11.06 -2.66 8.86
N GLN A 66 11.69 -3.75 8.41
CA GLN A 66 11.49 -4.29 7.06
C GLN A 66 10.04 -4.75 6.81
N ILE A 67 9.40 -5.39 7.80
CA ILE A 67 7.97 -5.74 7.71
C ILE A 67 7.11 -4.47 7.52
N VAL A 68 7.38 -3.41 8.27
CA VAL A 68 6.64 -2.14 8.15
C VAL A 68 6.87 -1.49 6.79
N PHE A 69 8.09 -1.49 6.29
CA PHE A 69 8.41 -0.92 4.98
C PHE A 69 7.81 -1.73 3.84
N LEU A 70 7.79 -3.07 3.94
CA LEU A 70 7.15 -3.94 2.95
C LEU A 70 5.65 -3.66 2.85
N ASP A 71 4.97 -3.58 4.00
CA ASP A 71 3.55 -3.23 4.07
C ASP A 71 3.29 -1.86 3.42
N SER A 72 4.11 -0.85 3.76
CA SER A 72 3.99 0.50 3.20
C SER A 72 4.27 0.54 1.68
N ALA A 73 5.22 -0.24 1.19
CA ALA A 73 5.52 -0.34 -0.23
C ALA A 73 4.35 -0.97 -1.01
N PHE A 74 3.73 -1.99 -0.44
CA PHE A 74 2.57 -2.65 -1.03
C PHE A 74 1.32 -1.75 -0.97
N ASP A 75 1.08 -1.06 0.14
CA ASP A 75 -0.02 -0.08 0.27
C ASP A 75 0.11 1.03 -0.78
N PHE A 76 1.29 1.61 -0.94
CA PHE A 76 1.56 2.61 -1.99
C PHE A 76 1.29 2.04 -3.39
N TYR A 77 1.75 0.81 -3.67
CA TYR A 77 1.49 0.14 -4.95
C TYR A 77 -0.02 0.00 -5.21
N MET A 78 -0.78 -0.47 -4.22
CA MET A 78 -2.24 -0.63 -4.34
C MET A 78 -2.96 0.70 -4.56
N HIS A 79 -2.53 1.77 -3.89
CA HIS A 79 -3.05 3.12 -4.11
C HIS A 79 -2.85 3.58 -5.55
N GLU A 80 -1.63 3.44 -6.06
CA GLU A 80 -1.28 3.94 -7.39
C GLU A 80 -1.95 3.13 -8.52
N ILE A 81 -2.01 1.79 -8.42
CA ILE A 81 -2.71 0.99 -9.44
C ILE A 81 -4.23 1.23 -9.41
N THR A 82 -4.82 1.45 -8.22
CA THR A 82 -6.24 1.79 -8.10
C THR A 82 -6.52 3.13 -8.78
N LYS A 83 -5.72 4.15 -8.50
CA LYS A 83 -5.82 5.46 -9.13
C LYS A 83 -5.65 5.36 -10.64
N TYR A 84 -4.65 4.62 -11.11
CA TYR A 84 -4.41 4.35 -12.53
C TYR A 84 -5.64 3.72 -13.20
N GLY A 85 -6.13 2.61 -12.67
CA GLY A 85 -7.27 1.90 -13.25
C GLY A 85 -8.57 2.72 -13.23
N MET A 86 -8.82 3.48 -12.16
CA MET A 86 -9.97 4.38 -12.10
C MET A 86 -9.90 5.47 -13.18
N CYS A 87 -8.72 6.03 -13.45
CA CYS A 87 -8.55 7.01 -14.53
C CYS A 87 -8.78 6.37 -15.89
N LYS A 88 -8.24 5.17 -16.15
CA LYS A 88 -8.48 4.44 -17.41
C LYS A 88 -9.98 4.15 -17.63
N ILE A 89 -10.72 3.82 -16.57
CA ILE A 89 -12.18 3.64 -16.65
C ILE A 89 -12.89 4.97 -16.92
N TYR A 90 -12.48 6.04 -16.22
CA TYR A 90 -13.07 7.37 -16.38
C TYR A 90 -12.88 7.92 -17.80
N ASP A 91 -11.70 7.75 -18.37
CA ASP A 91 -11.34 8.17 -19.73
C ASP A 91 -11.97 7.27 -20.82
N GLY A 92 -12.69 6.20 -20.42
CA GLY A 92 -13.38 5.29 -21.33
C GLY A 92 -12.45 4.29 -22.04
N VAL A 93 -11.20 4.18 -21.59
CA VAL A 93 -10.24 3.18 -22.08
C VAL A 93 -10.60 1.79 -21.57
N TRP A 94 -10.92 1.68 -20.29
CA TRP A 94 -11.38 0.43 -19.68
C TRP A 94 -12.89 0.41 -19.47
N LYS A 95 -13.48 -0.78 -19.53
CA LYS A 95 -14.92 -0.97 -19.24
C LYS A 95 -15.23 -0.60 -17.79
N ARG A 96 -16.36 0.08 -17.58
CA ARG A 96 -16.85 0.43 -16.26
C ARG A 96 -17.26 -0.82 -15.49
N THR A 97 -16.82 -0.87 -14.21
CA THR A 97 -17.27 -1.89 -13.27
C THR A 97 -18.50 -1.41 -12.51
N GLU A 98 -19.25 -2.33 -11.90
CA GLU A 98 -20.35 -1.98 -11.00
C GLU A 98 -19.86 -1.18 -9.79
N LYS A 99 -18.69 -1.55 -9.23
CA LYS A 99 -18.08 -0.81 -8.12
C LYS A 99 -17.66 0.61 -8.52
N PHE A 100 -17.13 0.80 -9.71
CA PHE A 100 -16.83 2.14 -10.23
C PHE A 100 -18.09 2.98 -10.40
N ASN A 101 -19.18 2.42 -10.92
CA ASN A 101 -20.45 3.13 -11.08
C ASN A 101 -21.05 3.59 -9.74
N ASN A 102 -20.76 2.86 -8.67
CA ASN A 102 -21.20 3.17 -7.30
C ASN A 102 -20.15 3.96 -6.48
N TYR A 103 -19.05 4.40 -7.11
CA TYR A 103 -18.04 5.19 -6.43
C TYR A 103 -18.59 6.56 -6.04
N THR A 104 -18.47 6.90 -4.76
CA THR A 104 -19.05 8.14 -4.22
C THR A 104 -18.05 9.27 -4.23
N ILE A 105 -18.43 10.39 -4.81
CA ILE A 105 -17.67 11.65 -4.76
C ILE A 105 -18.43 12.63 -3.86
N LYS A 106 -17.75 13.28 -2.94
CA LYS A 106 -18.37 14.28 -2.07
C LYS A 106 -18.72 15.52 -2.88
N MET A 107 -19.93 16.07 -2.69
CA MET A 107 -20.35 17.28 -3.37
C MET A 107 -19.40 18.46 -3.17
N LYS A 108 -18.76 18.56 -2.00
CA LYS A 108 -17.74 19.56 -1.74
C LYS A 108 -16.59 19.51 -2.74
N ASP A 109 -16.09 18.29 -3.02
CA ASP A 109 -14.96 18.09 -3.94
C ASP A 109 -15.33 18.51 -5.37
N LEU A 110 -16.59 18.28 -5.78
CA LEU A 110 -17.10 18.75 -7.07
C LEU A 110 -17.19 20.28 -7.14
N TYR A 111 -17.68 20.92 -6.08
CA TYR A 111 -17.73 22.40 -6.01
C TYR A 111 -16.35 23.04 -6.03
N ASP A 112 -15.39 22.46 -5.30
CA ASP A 112 -14.00 22.95 -5.29
C ASP A 112 -13.41 22.90 -6.70
N VAL A 113 -13.62 21.78 -7.42
CA VAL A 113 -13.15 21.61 -8.81
C VAL A 113 -13.84 22.59 -9.78
N GLU A 114 -15.14 22.85 -9.61
CA GLU A 114 -15.86 23.78 -10.47
C GLU A 114 -15.41 25.24 -10.24
N ASN A 115 -15.14 25.62 -9.00
CA ASN A 115 -14.71 26.98 -8.65
C ASN A 115 -13.25 27.26 -9.03
N GLU A 116 -12.37 26.25 -8.98
CA GLU A 116 -10.96 26.35 -9.37
C GLU A 116 -10.77 26.30 -10.91
N GLY A 117 -11.87 26.13 -11.67
CA GLY A 117 -11.85 25.88 -13.10
C GLY A 117 -11.39 24.44 -13.40
N ARG A 118 -12.27 23.62 -13.97
CA ARG A 118 -11.99 22.20 -14.29
C ARG A 118 -10.65 22.09 -15.02
N ASN A 119 -9.59 21.77 -14.28
CA ASN A 119 -8.35 21.37 -14.89
C ASN A 119 -8.50 19.94 -15.46
N THR A 120 -7.63 19.54 -16.37
CA THR A 120 -7.68 18.23 -17.03
C THR A 120 -7.52 17.06 -16.04
N ASN A 121 -7.06 17.31 -14.82
CA ASN A 121 -6.67 16.28 -13.84
C ASN A 121 -7.61 16.24 -12.62
N TRP A 122 -8.76 16.92 -12.65
CA TRP A 122 -9.65 17.02 -11.50
C TRP A 122 -10.07 15.65 -10.93
N PHE A 123 -10.31 14.65 -11.79
CA PHE A 123 -10.71 13.32 -11.35
C PHE A 123 -9.58 12.62 -10.60
N VAL A 124 -8.35 12.71 -11.11
CA VAL A 124 -7.13 12.19 -10.43
C VAL A 124 -6.98 12.79 -9.04
N GLU A 125 -7.20 14.10 -8.92
CA GLU A 125 -7.11 14.81 -7.63
C GLU A 125 -8.17 14.35 -6.65
N ILE A 126 -9.42 14.16 -7.09
CA ILE A 126 -10.50 13.63 -6.25
C ILE A 126 -10.21 12.19 -5.82
N VAL A 127 -9.81 11.32 -6.74
CA VAL A 127 -9.45 9.93 -6.41
C VAL A 127 -8.32 9.92 -5.39
N ASN A 128 -7.25 10.69 -5.61
CA ASN A 128 -6.13 10.77 -4.70
C ASN A 128 -6.54 11.30 -3.31
N ARG A 129 -7.37 12.34 -3.24
CA ARG A 129 -7.87 12.93 -1.99
C ARG A 129 -8.74 11.95 -1.19
N ASN A 130 -9.57 11.18 -1.88
CA ASN A 130 -10.46 10.21 -1.25
C ASN A 130 -9.72 8.95 -0.80
N SER A 131 -8.70 8.52 -1.54
CA SER A 131 -7.92 7.32 -1.24
C SER A 131 -6.79 7.56 -0.23
N SER A 132 -6.16 8.74 -0.20
CA SER A 132 -5.02 9.04 0.67
C SER A 132 -5.18 8.71 2.17
N PRO A 133 -6.36 8.91 2.80
CA PRO A 133 -6.54 8.56 4.21
C PRO A 133 -6.85 7.08 4.44
N GLU A 134 -7.13 6.33 3.38
CA GLU A 134 -7.49 4.91 3.47
C GLU A 134 -6.23 4.04 3.52
N VAL A 135 -6.35 2.87 4.12
CA VAL A 135 -5.29 1.85 4.16
C VAL A 135 -5.79 0.61 3.43
N TYR A 136 -5.15 0.25 2.32
CA TYR A 136 -5.59 -0.85 1.45
C TYR A 136 -4.91 -2.18 1.76
N MET A 137 -4.56 -2.41 3.04
CA MET A 137 -3.71 -3.53 3.43
C MET A 137 -4.45 -4.74 3.98
N SER A 138 -5.75 -4.64 4.32
CA SER A 138 -6.52 -5.84 4.64
C SER A 138 -6.81 -6.65 3.36
N LYS A 139 -6.90 -7.99 3.49
CA LYS A 139 -7.24 -8.86 2.35
C LYS A 139 -8.54 -8.44 1.64
N ASP A 140 -9.53 -7.98 2.41
CA ASP A 140 -10.83 -7.58 1.86
C ASP A 140 -10.71 -6.24 1.11
N SER A 141 -9.94 -5.30 1.66
CA SER A 141 -9.67 -4.02 1.02
C SER A 141 -8.90 -4.19 -0.30
N VAL A 142 -7.83 -5.00 -0.30
CA VAL A 142 -7.07 -5.32 -1.54
C VAL A 142 -8.00 -5.92 -2.61
N ILE A 143 -8.81 -6.92 -2.24
CA ILE A 143 -9.78 -7.54 -3.16
C ILE A 143 -10.78 -6.51 -3.69
N ASP A 144 -11.22 -5.60 -2.84
CA ASP A 144 -12.19 -4.56 -3.20
C ASP A 144 -11.60 -3.53 -4.17
N GLN A 145 -10.33 -3.15 -4.00
CA GLN A 145 -9.62 -2.28 -4.95
C GLN A 145 -9.44 -2.97 -6.31
N LEU A 146 -9.02 -4.24 -6.34
CA LEU A 146 -8.90 -5.00 -7.58
C LEU A 146 -10.24 -5.09 -8.33
N LYS A 147 -11.34 -5.38 -7.61
CA LYS A 147 -12.69 -5.38 -8.19
C LYS A 147 -13.13 -4.00 -8.68
N LEU A 148 -12.75 -2.92 -7.99
CA LEU A 148 -13.07 -1.55 -8.37
C LEU A 148 -12.53 -1.21 -9.76
N ILE A 149 -11.29 -1.61 -10.04
CA ILE A 149 -10.65 -1.39 -11.34
C ILE A 149 -10.88 -2.54 -12.33
N GLY A 150 -11.68 -3.55 -11.96
CA GLY A 150 -12.09 -4.65 -12.83
C GLY A 150 -10.98 -5.65 -13.13
N LEU A 151 -10.10 -5.90 -12.16
CA LEU A 151 -9.14 -7.00 -12.20
C LEU A 151 -9.72 -8.22 -11.46
N ASP A 152 -9.58 -9.40 -12.07
CA ASP A 152 -10.01 -10.65 -11.45
C ASP A 152 -8.99 -11.12 -10.42
N TRP A 153 -9.28 -10.85 -9.15
CA TRP A 153 -8.42 -11.22 -8.04
C TRP A 153 -8.25 -12.74 -7.88
N GLN A 154 -9.22 -13.56 -8.32
CA GLN A 154 -9.11 -15.02 -8.25
C GLN A 154 -8.10 -15.53 -9.28
N GLN A 155 -8.12 -14.95 -10.46
CA GLN A 155 -7.11 -15.24 -11.47
C GLN A 155 -5.72 -14.75 -11.05
N ILE A 156 -5.62 -13.56 -10.43
CA ILE A 156 -4.36 -13.05 -9.84
C ILE A 156 -3.85 -14.01 -8.76
N ALA A 157 -4.72 -14.50 -7.88
CA ALA A 157 -4.36 -15.48 -6.88
C ALA A 157 -3.83 -16.79 -7.50
N ASN A 158 -4.47 -17.24 -8.58
CA ASN A 158 -4.02 -18.42 -9.31
C ASN A 158 -2.65 -18.20 -9.95
N ASP A 159 -2.44 -17.05 -10.60
CA ASP A 159 -1.16 -16.73 -11.23
C ASP A 159 0.00 -16.60 -10.21
N ALA A 160 -0.30 -16.12 -9.01
CA ALA A 160 0.69 -15.93 -7.95
C ALA A 160 1.03 -17.22 -7.20
N PHE A 161 0.07 -18.12 -7.00
CA PHE A 161 0.20 -19.21 -6.02
C PHE A 161 -0.21 -20.58 -6.51
N TYR A 162 -0.54 -20.76 -7.79
CA TYR A 162 -0.83 -22.10 -8.29
C TYR A 162 0.45 -22.96 -8.32
N GLU A 163 0.37 -24.11 -7.68
CA GLU A 163 1.40 -25.15 -7.72
C GLU A 163 0.72 -26.51 -7.92
N GLU A 164 1.22 -27.27 -8.88
CA GLU A 164 0.67 -28.60 -9.16
C GLU A 164 0.89 -29.54 -7.97
N GLY A 165 -0.17 -30.22 -7.54
CA GLY A 165 -0.12 -31.13 -6.39
C GLY A 165 -0.28 -30.48 -5.02
N ASP A 166 -0.42 -29.16 -4.96
CA ASP A 166 -0.69 -28.47 -3.70
C ASP A 166 -2.13 -28.73 -3.22
N THR A 167 -2.28 -28.91 -1.92
CA THR A 167 -3.58 -29.14 -1.27
C THR A 167 -4.31 -27.85 -0.92
N GLU A 168 -3.58 -26.75 -0.75
CA GLU A 168 -4.15 -25.44 -0.43
C GLU A 168 -4.49 -24.66 -1.71
N LYS A 169 -5.69 -24.09 -1.74
CA LYS A 169 -6.14 -23.31 -2.91
C LYS A 169 -5.37 -22.00 -3.04
N PRO A 170 -5.01 -21.58 -4.29
CA PRO A 170 -4.35 -20.29 -4.54
C PRO A 170 -5.05 -19.08 -3.90
N VAL A 171 -6.39 -19.07 -3.91
CA VAL A 171 -7.19 -17.99 -3.30
C VAL A 171 -7.05 -17.91 -1.78
N ASP A 172 -6.81 -19.03 -1.12
CA ASP A 172 -6.62 -19.07 0.33
C ASP A 172 -5.18 -18.65 0.68
N LYS A 173 -4.19 -19.09 -0.09
CA LYS A 173 -2.79 -18.62 0.00
C LYS A 173 -2.70 -17.09 -0.19
N PHE A 174 -3.37 -16.54 -1.22
CA PHE A 174 -3.42 -15.11 -1.49
C PHE A 174 -3.97 -14.32 -0.30
N LYS A 175 -5.13 -14.72 0.21
CA LYS A 175 -5.75 -14.07 1.37
C LYS A 175 -4.89 -14.15 2.62
N ARG A 176 -4.28 -15.32 2.87
CA ARG A 176 -3.41 -15.54 4.02
C ARG A 176 -2.15 -14.69 3.92
N ALA A 177 -1.50 -14.61 2.75
CA ALA A 177 -0.30 -13.83 2.54
C ALA A 177 -0.51 -12.35 2.89
N ILE A 178 -1.58 -11.73 2.37
CA ILE A 178 -1.92 -10.34 2.65
C ILE A 178 -2.29 -10.16 4.14
N GLN A 179 -3.16 -11.03 4.66
CA GLN A 179 -3.65 -10.90 6.03
C GLN A 179 -2.55 -11.09 7.07
N SER A 180 -1.61 -12.01 6.84
CA SER A 180 -0.49 -12.25 7.77
C SER A 180 0.46 -11.05 7.83
N LEU A 181 0.81 -10.46 6.69
CA LEU A 181 1.61 -9.23 6.65
C LEU A 181 0.91 -8.09 7.39
N PHE A 182 -0.37 -7.86 7.09
CA PHE A 182 -1.17 -6.81 7.73
C PHE A 182 -1.24 -6.96 9.26
N ILE A 183 -1.49 -8.18 9.75
CA ILE A 183 -1.53 -8.46 11.20
C ILE A 183 -0.16 -8.22 11.82
N ARG A 184 0.91 -8.74 11.20
CA ARG A 184 2.28 -8.63 11.71
C ARG A 184 2.72 -7.17 11.82
N ARG A 185 2.49 -6.40 10.77
CA ARG A 185 2.77 -4.96 10.74
C ARG A 185 1.99 -4.21 11.83
N ASN A 186 0.71 -4.55 12.03
CA ASN A 186 -0.11 -3.88 13.05
C ASN A 186 0.40 -4.16 14.47
N ILE A 187 0.81 -5.39 14.76
CA ILE A 187 1.41 -5.74 16.05
C ILE A 187 2.70 -4.93 16.28
N ILE A 188 3.56 -4.85 15.26
CA ILE A 188 4.79 -4.06 15.34
C ILE A 188 4.49 -2.57 15.56
N SER A 189 3.62 -1.99 14.74
CA SER A 189 3.40 -0.53 14.72
C SER A 189 2.56 0.00 15.89
N HIS A 190 1.61 -0.80 16.41
CA HIS A 190 0.66 -0.34 17.42
C HIS A 190 0.90 -0.92 18.81
N GLN A 191 1.66 -2.02 18.91
CA GLN A 191 1.92 -2.72 20.16
C GLN A 191 3.42 -2.82 20.47
N ALA A 192 4.28 -2.10 19.71
CA ALA A 192 5.75 -2.20 19.82
C ALA A 192 6.25 -3.65 19.77
N ASP A 193 5.52 -4.52 19.06
CA ASP A 193 5.76 -5.96 18.95
C ASP A 193 5.76 -6.71 20.29
N CYS A 194 5.08 -6.19 21.32
CA CYS A 194 5.06 -6.77 22.66
C CYS A 194 3.83 -7.65 22.89
N ILE A 195 4.04 -8.73 23.63
CA ILE A 195 3.00 -9.59 24.20
C ILE A 195 2.42 -8.85 25.41
N HIS A 196 1.12 -8.54 25.40
CA HIS A 196 0.50 -7.74 26.47
C HIS A 196 0.61 -8.36 27.88
N GLN A 197 0.68 -9.70 27.98
CA GLN A 197 0.74 -10.40 29.26
C GLN A 197 2.12 -10.38 29.90
N THR A 198 3.19 -10.39 29.09
CA THR A 198 4.57 -10.51 29.57
C THR A 198 5.40 -9.25 29.34
N ALA A 199 4.92 -8.36 28.47
CA ALA A 199 5.68 -7.22 27.95
C ALA A 199 6.96 -7.62 27.20
N GLU A 200 7.14 -8.89 26.88
CA GLU A 200 8.24 -9.39 26.05
C GLU A 200 7.91 -9.16 24.58
N LYS A 201 8.94 -8.85 23.78
CA LYS A 201 8.78 -8.75 22.31
C LYS A 201 8.52 -10.12 21.69
N ASN A 202 7.63 -10.17 20.71
CA ASN A 202 7.48 -11.35 19.85
C ASN A 202 8.80 -11.61 19.13
N ASP A 203 9.09 -12.87 18.87
CA ASP A 203 10.24 -13.25 18.07
C ASP A 203 10.02 -12.86 16.60
N ILE A 204 11.12 -12.66 15.87
CA ILE A 204 11.12 -12.39 14.43
C ILE A 204 12.39 -13.00 13.81
N SER A 205 12.25 -13.55 12.61
CA SER A 205 13.34 -14.17 11.87
C SER A 205 13.46 -13.62 10.44
N GLU A 206 14.63 -13.80 9.83
CA GLU A 206 14.84 -13.53 8.40
C GLU A 206 13.86 -14.32 7.54
N GLU A 207 13.66 -15.60 7.85
CA GLU A 207 12.74 -16.48 7.12
C GLU A 207 11.30 -15.92 7.11
N GLU A 208 10.86 -15.31 8.22
CA GLU A 208 9.55 -14.65 8.29
C GLU A 208 9.50 -13.45 7.34
N VAL A 209 10.53 -12.59 7.35
CA VAL A 209 10.62 -11.41 6.46
C VAL A 209 10.68 -11.85 5.00
N ASP A 210 11.53 -12.82 4.67
CA ASP A 210 11.69 -13.33 3.31
C ASP A 210 10.39 -13.95 2.79
N THR A 211 9.68 -14.70 3.63
CA THR A 211 8.38 -15.28 3.29
C THR A 211 7.37 -14.18 2.91
N HIS A 212 7.32 -13.09 3.69
CA HIS A 212 6.45 -11.97 3.37
C HIS A 212 6.88 -11.25 2.09
N LEU A 213 8.18 -11.02 1.89
CA LEU A 213 8.75 -10.42 0.68
C LEU A 213 8.39 -11.22 -0.57
N GLU A 214 8.62 -12.54 -0.55
CA GLU A 214 8.32 -13.43 -1.68
C GLU A 214 6.82 -13.44 -2.01
N ASN A 215 5.97 -13.54 -1.00
CA ASN A 215 4.53 -13.57 -1.19
C ASN A 215 4.01 -12.28 -1.81
N ILE A 216 4.43 -11.13 -1.30
CA ILE A 216 4.00 -9.83 -1.84
C ILE A 216 4.58 -9.60 -3.24
N PHE A 217 5.81 -10.02 -3.49
CA PHE A 217 6.41 -9.94 -4.82
C PHE A 217 5.65 -10.77 -5.86
N LYS A 218 5.24 -12.02 -5.53
CA LYS A 218 4.38 -12.86 -6.37
C LYS A 218 3.04 -12.18 -6.67
N ILE A 219 2.40 -11.62 -5.63
CA ILE A 219 1.11 -10.93 -5.77
C ILE A 219 1.23 -9.72 -6.70
N VAL A 220 2.20 -8.85 -6.47
CA VAL A 220 2.43 -7.65 -7.28
C VAL A 220 2.76 -8.00 -8.72
N GLY A 221 3.59 -9.03 -8.94
CA GLY A 221 3.90 -9.54 -10.28
C GLY A 221 2.66 -10.02 -11.03
N ALA A 222 1.79 -10.79 -10.37
CA ALA A 222 0.54 -11.27 -10.95
C ALA A 222 -0.44 -10.12 -11.25
N ILE A 223 -0.59 -9.16 -10.33
CA ILE A 223 -1.42 -7.96 -10.56
C ILE A 223 -0.92 -7.20 -11.77
N ASN A 224 0.38 -6.93 -11.85
CA ASN A 224 0.97 -6.16 -12.94
C ASN A 224 0.81 -6.86 -14.29
N THR A 225 0.93 -8.19 -14.35
CA THR A 225 0.67 -8.96 -15.56
C THR A 225 -0.76 -8.74 -16.05
N ARG A 226 -1.74 -8.87 -15.17
CA ARG A 226 -3.17 -8.65 -15.51
C ARG A 226 -3.47 -7.20 -15.89
N LEU A 227 -2.79 -6.26 -15.28
CA LEU A 227 -2.92 -4.84 -15.60
C LEU A 227 -2.43 -4.54 -17.01
N ILE A 228 -1.27 -5.08 -17.39
CA ILE A 228 -0.71 -4.94 -18.76
C ILE A 228 -1.60 -5.64 -19.80
N GLU A 229 -2.14 -6.82 -19.49
CA GLU A 229 -3.07 -7.51 -20.37
C GLU A 229 -4.31 -6.67 -20.63
N LYS A 230 -4.88 -6.08 -19.57
CA LYS A 230 -6.07 -5.23 -19.66
C LYS A 230 -5.83 -3.93 -20.45
N ASP A 231 -4.62 -3.37 -20.42
CA ASP A 231 -4.25 -2.19 -21.23
C ASP A 231 -4.19 -2.48 -22.73
N ARG A 232 -4.12 -3.76 -23.12
CA ARG A 232 -4.05 -4.19 -24.52
C ARG A 232 -5.42 -4.54 -25.12
N GLU A 233 -6.45 -4.69 -24.29
CA GLU A 233 -7.83 -4.96 -24.70
C GLU A 233 -8.53 -3.71 -25.26
#